data_baf7d676e5d4a66793c22dad1e9558d1
#
_entry.id   baf7d676e5d4a66793c22dad1e9558d1
#
_cell.length_a   1.000
_cell.length_b   1.000
_cell.length_c   1.000
_cell.angle_alpha   90.00
_cell.angle_beta   90.00
_cell.angle_gamma   90.00
#
_symmetry.space_group_name_H-M   'P 1'
#
loop_
_entity.id
_entity.type
_entity.pdbx_description
1 polymer ?
#
loop_
_entity_poly.entity_id
_entity_poly.type
_entity_poly.pdbx_seq_one_letter_code
_entity_poly.pdbx_strand_id
1 'polypeptide(L)'
;MSDPPVALIANRIHKRFLVKETGKSTQAVADVSLAVQMGSLTALVGPDGAGKTTLLRMIAGLMTADEGRLEVLGIDVAADPQAVQDRISYMPQRFGLYEDLSVQENLDLYADLHGVPQAIRRKRYARLLEMTDLARFTARPAGKLSGA
;
A
#
# COMPACT_ATOMS: atom_id res chain seq x y z
N MET A 1 -22.48 -22.10 -7.14
CA MET A 1 -21.91 -20.93 -6.42
C MET A 1 -20.82 -20.41 -7.34
N SER A 2 -20.93 -19.20 -7.83
CA SER A 2 -19.85 -18.58 -8.63
C SER A 2 -18.65 -18.31 -7.72
N ASP A 3 -17.45 -18.59 -8.21
CA ASP A 3 -16.23 -18.25 -7.48
C ASP A 3 -16.22 -16.74 -7.13
N PRO A 4 -15.71 -16.37 -5.94
CA PRO A 4 -15.60 -14.97 -5.57
C PRO A 4 -14.75 -14.23 -6.60
N PRO A 5 -15.12 -12.98 -6.93
CA PRO A 5 -14.36 -12.20 -7.90
C PRO A 5 -12.92 -11.99 -7.43
N VAL A 6 -11.99 -11.98 -8.37
CA VAL A 6 -10.56 -11.82 -8.10
C VAL A 6 -10.23 -10.34 -7.93
N ALA A 7 -9.53 -10.01 -6.87
CA ALA A 7 -9.07 -8.64 -6.58
C ALA A 7 -7.71 -8.33 -7.21
N LEU A 8 -6.84 -9.33 -7.32
CA LEU A 8 -5.48 -9.20 -7.83
C LEU A 8 -5.11 -10.42 -8.66
N ILE A 9 -4.56 -10.19 -9.84
CA ILE A 9 -3.92 -11.20 -10.68
C ILE A 9 -2.52 -10.72 -11.02
N ALA A 10 -1.52 -11.48 -10.62
CA ALA A 10 -0.15 -11.33 -11.08
C ALA A 10 0.20 -12.56 -11.92
N ASN A 11 0.75 -12.35 -13.11
CA ASN A 11 1.13 -13.41 -14.03
C ASN A 11 2.56 -13.20 -14.51
N ARG A 12 3.47 -14.08 -14.09
CA ARG A 12 4.88 -14.14 -14.46
C ARG A 12 5.60 -12.78 -14.29
N ILE A 13 5.42 -12.17 -13.14
CA ILE A 13 5.99 -10.85 -12.82
C ILE A 13 7.49 -10.96 -12.60
N HIS A 14 8.24 -10.10 -13.29
CA HIS A 14 9.67 -9.91 -13.11
C HIS A 14 10.00 -8.47 -12.80
N LYS A 15 11.01 -8.26 -11.93
CA LYS A 15 11.60 -6.95 -11.66
C LYS A 15 13.09 -7.06 -11.39
N ARG A 16 13.88 -6.26 -12.11
CA ARG A 16 15.32 -6.14 -11.96
C ARG A 16 15.69 -4.69 -11.61
N PHE A 17 16.72 -4.53 -10.84
CA PHE A 17 17.32 -3.23 -10.55
C PHE A 17 18.75 -3.21 -11.00
N LEU A 18 19.15 -2.14 -11.70
CA LEU A 18 20.54 -1.88 -12.04
C LEU A 18 21.24 -1.24 -10.83
N VAL A 19 22.27 -1.87 -10.31
CA VAL A 19 23.12 -1.31 -9.27
C VAL A 19 24.11 -0.37 -9.95
N LYS A 20 23.88 0.94 -9.79
CA LYS A 20 24.65 2.00 -10.50
C LYS A 20 26.15 1.92 -10.24
N GLU A 21 26.56 1.52 -9.04
CA GLU A 21 27.98 1.46 -8.61
C GLU A 21 28.75 0.32 -9.27
N THR A 22 28.08 -0.78 -9.58
CA THR A 22 28.74 -1.98 -10.10
C THR A 22 28.35 -2.33 -11.53
N GLY A 23 27.35 -1.67 -12.09
CA GLY A 23 26.74 -2.01 -13.37
C GLY A 23 26.03 -3.37 -13.39
N LYS A 24 25.95 -4.06 -12.24
CA LYS A 24 25.29 -5.37 -12.15
C LYS A 24 23.79 -5.23 -11.99
N SER A 25 23.05 -6.12 -12.64
CA SER A 25 21.60 -6.24 -12.47
C SER A 25 21.30 -7.19 -11.32
N THR A 26 20.45 -6.76 -10.39
CA THR A 26 19.91 -7.60 -9.31
C THR A 26 18.45 -7.88 -9.58
N GLN A 27 18.08 -9.15 -9.60
CA GLN A 27 16.68 -9.57 -9.76
C GLN A 27 15.99 -9.51 -8.40
N ALA A 28 14.99 -8.63 -8.28
CA ALA A 28 14.24 -8.45 -7.06
C ALA A 28 12.95 -9.28 -7.03
N VAL A 29 12.34 -9.51 -8.19
CA VAL A 29 11.17 -10.38 -8.35
C VAL A 29 11.40 -11.25 -9.57
N ALA A 30 11.20 -12.57 -9.44
CA ALA A 30 11.47 -13.57 -10.45
C ALA A 30 10.27 -14.49 -10.64
N ASP A 31 9.62 -14.41 -11.80
CA ASP A 31 8.52 -15.29 -12.25
C ASP A 31 7.41 -15.48 -11.19
N VAL A 32 6.96 -14.38 -10.58
CA VAL A 32 5.90 -14.46 -9.57
C VAL A 32 4.53 -14.46 -10.22
N SER A 33 3.77 -15.51 -9.92
CA SER A 33 2.36 -15.64 -10.31
C SER A 33 1.52 -15.91 -9.08
N LEU A 34 0.46 -15.10 -8.86
CA LEU A 34 -0.49 -15.28 -7.77
C LEU A 34 -1.83 -14.64 -8.11
N ALA A 35 -2.87 -15.08 -7.42
CA ALA A 35 -4.18 -14.45 -7.45
C ALA A 35 -4.71 -14.25 -6.01
N VAL A 36 -5.37 -13.12 -5.77
CA VAL A 36 -6.02 -12.81 -4.49
C VAL A 36 -7.50 -12.56 -4.74
N GLN A 37 -8.35 -13.21 -3.97
CA GLN A 37 -9.80 -13.06 -4.10
C GLN A 37 -10.31 -11.86 -3.32
N MET A 38 -11.41 -11.28 -3.78
CA MET A 38 -12.11 -10.21 -3.06
C MET A 38 -12.54 -10.69 -1.66
N GLY A 39 -12.41 -9.79 -0.68
CA GLY A 39 -12.82 -10.07 0.70
C GLY A 39 -11.91 -11.03 1.47
N SER A 40 -10.79 -11.49 0.88
CA SER A 40 -9.81 -12.33 1.58
C SER A 40 -8.71 -11.50 2.24
N LEU A 41 -8.14 -12.05 3.31
CA LEU A 41 -6.89 -11.58 3.91
C LEU A 41 -5.75 -12.48 3.44
N THR A 42 -4.79 -11.90 2.73
CA THR A 42 -3.64 -12.65 2.19
C THR A 42 -2.35 -12.09 2.75
N ALA A 43 -1.48 -12.97 3.26
CA ALA A 43 -0.15 -12.60 3.77
C ALA A 43 0.95 -13.03 2.79
N LEU A 44 1.87 -12.10 2.50
CA LEU A 44 3.10 -12.37 1.75
C LEU A 44 4.25 -12.53 2.74
N VAL A 45 4.73 -13.75 2.91
CA VAL A 45 5.75 -14.11 3.91
C VAL A 45 7.06 -14.50 3.20
N GLY A 46 8.19 -14.15 3.81
CA GLY A 46 9.51 -14.50 3.30
C GLY A 46 10.61 -13.69 3.98
N PRO A 47 11.90 -14.06 3.79
CA PRO A 47 13.04 -13.38 4.40
C PRO A 47 13.18 -11.93 3.92
N ASP A 48 14.02 -11.15 4.62
CA ASP A 48 14.38 -9.82 4.17
C ASP A 48 15.14 -9.88 2.83
N GLY A 49 14.87 -8.90 1.95
CA GLY A 49 15.42 -8.89 0.61
C GLY A 49 14.72 -9.80 -0.41
N ALA A 50 13.71 -10.59 -0.02
CA ALA A 50 12.98 -11.50 -0.93
C ALA A 50 12.09 -10.80 -1.97
N GLY A 51 12.10 -9.47 -2.08
CA GLY A 51 11.32 -8.73 -3.06
C GLY A 51 9.87 -8.41 -2.67
N LYS A 52 9.43 -8.74 -1.44
CA LYS A 52 8.06 -8.50 -0.97
C LYS A 52 7.59 -7.06 -1.17
N THR A 53 8.38 -6.10 -0.69
CA THR A 53 8.07 -4.66 -0.83
C THR A 53 8.05 -4.22 -2.29
N THR A 54 8.94 -4.78 -3.12
CA THR A 54 8.96 -4.51 -4.56
C THR A 54 7.67 -4.98 -5.23
N LEU A 55 7.23 -6.20 -4.92
CA LEU A 55 5.96 -6.74 -5.44
C LEU A 55 4.77 -5.89 -4.96
N LEU A 56 4.70 -5.53 -3.68
CA LEU A 56 3.61 -4.68 -3.14
C LEU A 56 3.59 -3.30 -3.80
N ARG A 57 4.75 -2.69 -4.08
CA ARG A 57 4.83 -1.41 -4.80
C ARG A 57 4.35 -1.52 -6.25
N MET A 58 4.64 -2.63 -6.92
CA MET A 58 4.09 -2.88 -8.26
C MET A 58 2.58 -3.05 -8.21
N ILE A 59 2.05 -3.83 -7.27
CA ILE A 59 0.60 -3.98 -7.05
C ILE A 59 -0.08 -2.64 -6.80
N ALA A 60 0.58 -1.75 -6.04
CA ALA A 60 0.08 -0.42 -5.74
C ALA A 60 0.22 0.61 -6.89
N GLY A 61 0.72 0.20 -8.05
CA GLY A 61 0.94 1.13 -9.18
C GLY A 61 2.05 2.17 -8.93
N LEU A 62 2.89 1.94 -7.91
CA LEU A 62 4.02 2.82 -7.57
C LEU A 62 5.31 2.44 -8.30
N MET A 63 5.29 1.33 -9.01
CA MET A 63 6.43 0.79 -9.75
C MET A 63 5.94 -0.11 -10.89
N THR A 64 6.59 -0.04 -12.03
CA THR A 64 6.27 -0.89 -13.19
C THR A 64 7.06 -2.19 -13.14
N ALA A 65 6.42 -3.31 -13.43
CA ALA A 65 7.09 -4.58 -13.70
C ALA A 65 7.90 -4.49 -15.00
N ASP A 66 9.00 -5.25 -15.09
CA ASP A 66 9.79 -5.31 -16.33
C ASP A 66 9.19 -6.31 -17.32
N GLU A 67 8.59 -7.39 -16.79
CA GLU A 67 7.92 -8.43 -17.57
C GLU A 67 6.71 -8.96 -16.78
N GLY A 68 5.77 -9.57 -17.51
CA GLY A 68 4.55 -10.14 -16.95
C GLY A 68 3.37 -9.17 -16.98
N ARG A 69 2.23 -9.61 -16.43
CA ARG A 69 1.00 -8.81 -16.37
C ARG A 69 0.48 -8.75 -14.95
N LEU A 70 0.13 -7.55 -14.52
CA LEU A 70 -0.41 -7.26 -13.19
C LEU A 70 -1.76 -6.54 -13.34
N GLU A 71 -2.79 -7.10 -12.74
CA GLU A 71 -4.14 -6.57 -12.78
C GLU A 71 -4.68 -6.44 -11.35
N VAL A 72 -5.22 -5.29 -11.01
CA VAL A 72 -5.80 -4.98 -9.69
C VAL A 72 -7.22 -4.44 -9.90
N LEU A 73 -8.21 -5.09 -9.28
CA LEU A 73 -9.63 -4.75 -9.41
C LEU A 73 -10.11 -4.64 -10.88
N GLY A 74 -9.57 -5.51 -11.76
CA GLY A 74 -9.86 -5.50 -13.19
C GLY A 74 -9.12 -4.43 -14.00
N ILE A 75 -8.19 -3.68 -13.37
CA ILE A 75 -7.40 -2.64 -14.02
C ILE A 75 -5.98 -3.16 -14.28
N ASP A 76 -5.50 -3.06 -15.50
CA ASP A 76 -4.11 -3.33 -15.85
C ASP A 76 -3.23 -2.22 -15.27
N VAL A 77 -2.35 -2.60 -14.32
CA VAL A 77 -1.52 -1.63 -13.58
C VAL A 77 -0.53 -0.88 -14.47
N ALA A 78 -0.05 -1.53 -15.54
CA ALA A 78 0.88 -0.88 -16.46
C ALA A 78 0.18 0.14 -17.38
N ALA A 79 -1.10 -0.10 -17.70
CA ALA A 79 -1.88 0.77 -18.56
C ALA A 79 -2.43 1.99 -17.80
N ASP A 80 -2.92 1.81 -16.57
CA ASP A 80 -3.52 2.89 -15.78
C ASP A 80 -3.19 2.73 -14.28
N PRO A 81 -1.96 3.05 -13.87
CA PRO A 81 -1.56 2.99 -12.46
C PRO A 81 -2.34 3.96 -11.57
N GLN A 82 -2.77 5.11 -12.11
CA GLN A 82 -3.52 6.09 -11.33
C GLN A 82 -4.92 5.56 -10.96
N ALA A 83 -5.62 4.92 -11.88
CA ALA A 83 -6.93 4.32 -11.59
C ALA A 83 -6.83 3.20 -10.54
N VAL A 84 -5.69 2.51 -10.44
CA VAL A 84 -5.42 1.58 -9.34
C VAL A 84 -5.25 2.32 -8.02
N GLN A 85 -4.38 3.35 -7.98
CA GLN A 85 -4.10 4.14 -6.78
C GLN A 85 -5.36 4.82 -6.22
N ASP A 86 -6.27 5.24 -7.08
CA ASP A 86 -7.56 5.85 -6.67
C ASP A 86 -8.50 4.86 -5.97
N ARG A 87 -8.27 3.55 -6.11
CA ARG A 87 -9.16 2.48 -5.59
C ARG A 87 -8.57 1.65 -4.45
N ILE A 88 -7.27 1.79 -4.18
CA ILE A 88 -6.57 1.06 -3.13
C ILE A 88 -5.95 2.01 -2.11
N SER A 89 -5.55 1.46 -0.97
CA SER A 89 -4.69 2.16 -0.02
C SER A 89 -3.40 1.39 0.15
N TYR A 90 -2.27 2.08 0.11
CA TYR A 90 -0.95 1.53 0.35
C TYR A 90 -0.36 2.10 1.63
N MET A 91 -0.03 1.23 2.59
CA MET A 91 0.67 1.62 3.81
C MET A 91 2.13 1.15 3.72
N PRO A 92 3.10 2.07 3.61
CA PRO A 92 4.51 1.71 3.54
C PRO A 92 5.01 1.20 4.90
N GLN A 93 6.10 0.41 4.89
CA GLN A 93 6.74 -0.13 6.08
C GLN A 93 7.33 0.97 7.00
N ARG A 94 7.79 2.08 6.43
CA ARG A 94 8.21 3.27 7.17
C ARG A 94 7.10 4.29 7.17
N PHE A 95 7.03 5.08 8.23
CA PHE A 95 6.00 6.08 8.47
C PHE A 95 5.53 6.78 7.18
N GLY A 96 4.25 6.64 6.90
CA GLY A 96 3.55 7.46 5.91
C GLY A 96 2.93 8.72 6.53
N LEU A 97 3.25 9.02 7.79
CA LEU A 97 2.75 10.18 8.52
C LEU A 97 3.79 11.31 8.48
N TYR A 98 3.31 12.53 8.50
CA TYR A 98 4.15 13.71 8.71
C TYR A 98 4.50 13.79 10.20
N GLU A 99 5.77 13.56 10.53
CA GLU A 99 6.26 13.42 11.90
C GLU A 99 6.09 14.70 12.74
N ASP A 100 6.17 15.87 12.10
CA ASP A 100 6.01 17.18 12.75
C ASP A 100 4.55 17.55 13.00
N LEU A 101 3.61 16.91 12.31
CA LEU A 101 2.18 17.09 12.52
C LEU A 101 1.69 16.21 13.67
N SER A 102 0.73 16.70 14.42
CA SER A 102 0.02 15.90 15.41
C SER A 102 -0.79 14.77 14.76
N VAL A 103 -1.22 13.80 15.56
CA VAL A 103 -2.12 12.73 15.10
C VAL A 103 -3.37 13.30 14.46
N GLN A 104 -3.97 14.34 15.07
CA GLN A 104 -5.18 14.98 14.54
C GLN A 104 -4.90 15.67 13.20
N GLU A 105 -3.82 16.42 13.08
CA GLU A 105 -3.46 17.12 11.84
C GLU A 105 -3.15 16.15 10.70
N ASN A 106 -2.51 15.01 11.00
CA ASN A 106 -2.34 13.94 10.01
C ASN A 106 -3.68 13.38 9.54
N LEU A 107 -4.62 13.11 10.47
CA LEU A 107 -5.96 12.63 10.11
C LEU A 107 -6.69 13.64 9.21
N ASP A 108 -6.61 14.93 9.53
CA ASP A 108 -7.25 16.00 8.78
C ASP A 108 -6.62 16.13 7.38
N LEU A 109 -5.30 16.12 7.30
CA LEU A 109 -4.57 16.17 6.03
C LEU A 109 -4.94 15.02 5.10
N TYR A 110 -4.91 13.78 5.61
CA TYR A 110 -5.29 12.62 4.80
C TYR A 110 -6.77 12.64 4.41
N ALA A 111 -7.65 13.12 5.30
CA ALA A 111 -9.05 13.29 4.99
C ALA A 111 -9.28 14.33 3.88
N ASP A 112 -8.50 15.41 3.85
CA ASP A 112 -8.53 16.42 2.79
C ASP A 112 -8.01 15.84 1.46
N LEU A 113 -6.87 15.17 1.48
CA LEU A 113 -6.27 14.55 0.29
C LEU A 113 -7.19 13.51 -0.37
N HIS A 114 -7.95 12.77 0.44
CA HIS A 114 -8.90 11.76 -0.05
C HIS A 114 -10.34 12.26 -0.19
N GLY A 115 -10.57 13.57 -0.10
CA GLY A 115 -11.90 14.17 -0.29
C GLY A 115 -12.95 13.69 0.70
N VAL A 116 -12.57 13.32 1.94
CA VAL A 116 -13.52 12.86 2.95
C VAL A 116 -14.38 14.05 3.43
N PRO A 117 -15.72 14.01 3.28
CA PRO A 117 -16.58 15.11 3.69
C PRO A 117 -16.49 15.40 5.19
N GLN A 118 -16.44 16.68 5.56
CA GLN A 118 -16.37 17.15 6.96
C GLN A 118 -17.45 16.53 7.85
N ALA A 119 -18.67 16.39 7.34
CA ALA A 119 -19.82 15.89 8.10
C ALA A 119 -19.61 14.47 8.68
N ILE A 120 -18.77 13.66 8.04
CA ILE A 120 -18.54 12.26 8.48
C ILE A 120 -17.20 12.07 9.20
N ARG A 121 -16.26 13.04 9.15
CA ARG A 121 -14.93 12.92 9.73
C ARG A 121 -14.97 12.63 11.22
N ARG A 122 -15.74 13.42 11.98
CA ARG A 122 -15.85 13.26 13.44
C ARG A 122 -16.20 11.82 13.86
N LYS A 123 -17.19 11.22 13.20
CA LYS A 123 -17.60 9.85 13.49
C LYS A 123 -16.53 8.83 13.10
N ARG A 124 -15.88 9.01 11.94
CA ARG A 124 -14.81 8.13 11.48
C ARG A 124 -13.58 8.21 12.36
N TYR A 125 -13.15 9.42 12.73
CA TYR A 125 -12.00 9.64 13.61
C TYR A 125 -12.22 9.01 14.99
N ALA A 126 -13.38 9.23 15.61
CA ALA A 126 -13.68 8.64 16.91
C ALA A 126 -13.51 7.12 16.88
N ARG A 127 -14.07 6.46 15.85
CA ARG A 127 -13.95 4.99 15.69
C ARG A 127 -12.50 4.54 15.45
N LEU A 128 -11.76 5.23 14.59
CA LEU A 128 -10.36 4.87 14.28
C LEU A 128 -9.46 5.06 15.49
N LEU A 129 -9.62 6.17 16.20
CA LEU A 129 -8.84 6.49 17.39
C LEU A 129 -9.13 5.53 18.55
N GLU A 130 -10.37 5.08 18.69
CA GLU A 130 -10.75 4.04 19.67
C GLU A 130 -10.11 2.69 19.31
N MET A 131 -10.20 2.26 18.04
CA MET A 131 -9.62 0.99 17.58
C MET A 131 -8.10 0.91 17.75
N THR A 132 -7.40 2.04 17.72
CA THR A 132 -5.94 2.14 17.77
C THR A 132 -5.42 2.62 19.14
N ASP A 133 -6.29 2.88 20.11
CA ASP A 133 -5.96 3.50 21.42
C ASP A 133 -5.20 4.84 21.29
N LEU A 134 -5.41 5.55 20.19
CA LEU A 134 -4.75 6.84 19.94
C LEU A 134 -5.56 8.06 20.39
N ALA A 135 -6.77 7.88 20.91
CA ALA A 135 -7.65 9.00 21.31
C ALA A 135 -7.00 9.97 22.30
N ARG A 136 -6.17 9.46 23.22
CA ARG A 136 -5.42 10.27 24.21
C ARG A 136 -4.19 10.97 23.64
N PHE A 137 -3.80 10.68 22.40
CA PHE A 137 -2.58 11.20 21.78
C PHE A 137 -2.86 12.12 20.59
N THR A 138 -4.09 12.53 20.35
CA THR A 138 -4.50 13.30 19.17
C THR A 138 -3.71 14.60 18.98
N ALA A 139 -3.33 15.27 20.08
CA ALA A 139 -2.52 16.49 20.04
C ALA A 139 -0.99 16.23 20.00
N ARG A 140 -0.57 14.96 20.07
CA ARG A 140 0.86 14.63 20.10
C ARG A 140 1.42 14.58 18.68
N PRO A 141 2.62 15.16 18.40
CA PRO A 141 3.30 14.98 17.13
C PRO A 141 3.51 13.49 16.80
N ALA A 142 3.23 13.11 15.54
CA ALA A 142 3.29 11.71 15.12
C ALA A 142 4.69 11.09 15.31
N GLY A 143 5.75 11.85 15.05
CA GLY A 143 7.13 11.40 15.26
C GLY A 143 7.52 11.15 16.72
N LYS A 144 6.67 11.55 17.69
CA LYS A 144 6.86 11.28 19.12
C LYS A 144 6.01 10.11 19.63
N LEU A 145 5.27 9.43 18.75
CA LEU A 145 4.64 8.18 19.10
C LEU A 145 5.74 7.10 19.10
N SER A 146 5.87 6.39 20.23
CA SER A 146 6.73 5.21 20.25
C SER A 146 6.11 4.18 19.32
N GLY A 147 6.82 3.84 18.25
CA GLY A 147 6.45 2.66 17.46
C GLY A 147 6.48 1.45 18.40
N ALA A 148 5.35 0.83 18.54
CA ALA A 148 5.29 -0.50 19.13
C ALA A 148 5.83 -1.50 18.13
#